data_806a5982143c2bccf3557430d6323fcb
#
_entry.id   806a5982143c2bccf3557430d6323fcb
#
_cell.length_a   1.000
_cell.length_b   1.000
_cell.length_c   1.000
_cell.angle_alpha   90.00
_cell.angle_beta   90.00
_cell.angle_gamma   90.00
#
_symmetry.space_group_name_H-M   'P 1'
#
loop_
_entity.id
_entity.type
_entity.pdbx_description
1 polymer ?
#
loop_
_entity_poly.entity_id
_entity_poly.type
_entity_poly.pdbx_seq_one_letter_code
_entity_poly.pdbx_strand_id
1 'polypeptide(L)'
;DPYEHDSDPVRETLELTASATQIALDENDLSATVLTFDWTPARPMPDEYLVSYTTKLDLLNNNFGSSTAIETSEDDGIFSRSYTSEQLNNWANERWKVPVNKTFTLAFRVIAEYAGGSTYEMPEVRTVEVTVTPIKVDVFDADKVSLSGTAISSVTEIEKTVENANLYAWYGALSIGELQIPVELEGQTYYIVPSDGSGTLKDGELVDVKMTETPVSWNIPAAGNYRLLIDMENKQVRIYSSATDLKPLSVTFHPSGADTNPETTIEVLDLYAYGAGTGWGVRKLNLKQSSADPQVLIYDAEEHNGTKLSSGMKFC
;
A
#
# COMPACT_ATOMS: atom_id res chain seq x y z
N ASP A 1 -55.32 4.86 29.44
CA ASP A 1 -54.84 3.85 28.49
C ASP A 1 -53.64 3.14 29.10
N PRO A 2 -53.68 1.81 29.41
CA PRO A 2 -52.57 1.12 30.10
C PRO A 2 -51.40 0.80 29.18
N TYR A 3 -51.25 1.44 28.01
CA TYR A 3 -50.21 1.25 27.02
C TYR A 3 -49.51 2.55 26.60
N GLU A 4 -49.51 3.60 27.43
CA GLU A 4 -48.52 4.64 27.25
C GLU A 4 -47.15 4.07 27.70
N HIS A 5 -46.43 3.47 26.76
CA HIS A 5 -45.03 3.32 26.87
C HIS A 5 -44.41 4.71 26.83
N ASP A 6 -44.04 5.18 28.02
CA ASP A 6 -43.17 6.35 28.20
C ASP A 6 -41.76 5.93 27.69
N SER A 7 -41.65 5.89 26.35
CA SER A 7 -40.36 5.76 25.71
C SER A 7 -39.74 7.15 25.58
N ASP A 8 -39.24 7.68 26.71
CA ASP A 8 -38.26 8.74 26.60
C ASP A 8 -37.16 8.27 25.63
N PRO A 9 -36.88 9.03 24.58
CA PRO A 9 -35.85 8.62 23.64
C PRO A 9 -34.53 8.45 24.41
N VAL A 10 -33.94 7.29 24.29
CA VAL A 10 -32.63 6.97 24.87
C VAL A 10 -31.65 8.05 24.46
N ARG A 11 -31.25 8.91 25.39
CA ARG A 11 -30.37 10.02 25.11
C ARG A 11 -28.92 9.54 25.15
N GLU A 12 -28.33 9.42 23.98
CA GLU A 12 -26.90 9.19 23.84
C GLU A 12 -26.10 10.39 24.37
N THR A 13 -25.05 10.12 25.14
CA THR A 13 -24.20 11.16 25.74
C THR A 13 -22.76 11.09 25.28
N LEU A 14 -22.37 10.03 24.58
CA LEU A 14 -21.03 9.88 24.02
C LEU A 14 -20.79 10.97 22.98
N GLU A 15 -19.80 11.80 23.21
CA GLU A 15 -19.28 12.77 22.29
C GLU A 15 -17.80 12.49 22.04
N LEU A 16 -17.32 12.72 20.83
CA LEU A 16 -15.93 12.49 20.43
C LEU A 16 -15.41 13.73 19.70
N THR A 17 -14.23 14.19 20.13
CA THR A 17 -13.52 15.33 19.53
C THR A 17 -12.10 14.97 19.20
N ALA A 18 -11.55 15.60 18.16
CA ALA A 18 -10.12 15.59 17.86
C ALA A 18 -9.51 16.94 18.19
N SER A 19 -8.25 16.96 18.62
CA SER A 19 -7.50 18.19 18.90
C SER A 19 -7.34 19.09 17.68
N ALA A 20 -7.39 18.50 16.48
CA ALA A 20 -7.40 19.19 15.19
C ALA A 20 -8.03 18.33 14.11
N THR A 21 -8.59 18.96 13.08
CA THR A 21 -9.12 18.27 11.89
C THR A 21 -8.07 18.11 10.78
N GLN A 22 -6.97 18.84 10.88
CA GLN A 22 -5.81 18.76 9.98
C GLN A 22 -4.54 18.86 10.81
N ILE A 23 -3.60 17.98 10.58
CA ILE A 23 -2.28 17.96 11.21
C ILE A 23 -1.18 17.74 10.17
N ALA A 24 0.04 18.17 10.51
CA ALA A 24 1.24 17.79 9.81
C ALA A 24 2.16 17.04 10.77
N LEU A 25 2.74 15.92 10.30
CA LEU A 25 3.73 15.18 11.08
C LEU A 25 5.03 15.99 11.15
N ASP A 26 5.66 16.02 12.34
CA ASP A 26 6.88 16.79 12.58
C ASP A 26 8.11 15.88 12.55
N GLU A 27 8.97 16.06 11.55
CA GLU A 27 10.22 15.32 11.42
C GLU A 27 11.28 15.75 12.45
N ASN A 28 11.17 16.96 13.00
CA ASN A 28 12.13 17.50 13.96
C ASN A 28 11.82 17.07 15.40
N ASP A 29 10.58 16.66 15.67
CA ASP A 29 10.16 16.11 16.97
C ASP A 29 9.20 14.95 16.79
N LEU A 30 9.73 13.80 16.44
CA LEU A 30 8.96 12.58 16.20
C LEU A 30 8.22 12.08 17.46
N SER A 31 8.76 12.38 18.66
CA SER A 31 8.20 11.94 19.92
C SER A 31 7.10 12.84 20.46
N ALA A 32 6.93 14.03 19.90
CA ALA A 32 5.87 14.95 20.31
C ALA A 32 4.48 14.39 19.96
N THR A 33 3.54 14.58 20.87
CA THR A 33 2.12 14.35 20.60
C THR A 33 1.63 15.32 19.56
N VAL A 34 1.10 14.80 18.44
CA VAL A 34 0.60 15.61 17.32
C VAL A 34 -0.93 15.58 17.22
N LEU A 35 -1.56 14.57 17.78
CA LEU A 35 -3.01 14.36 17.69
C LEU A 35 -3.54 13.73 18.97
N THR A 36 -4.64 14.27 19.48
CA THR A 36 -5.37 13.73 20.64
C THR A 36 -6.85 13.64 20.29
N PHE A 37 -7.44 12.54 20.72
CA PHE A 37 -8.87 12.30 20.68
C PHE A 37 -9.39 12.23 22.12
N ASP A 38 -10.43 12.98 22.40
CA ASP A 38 -11.12 13.00 23.70
C ASP A 38 -12.57 12.64 23.52
N TRP A 39 -13.12 11.87 24.46
CA TRP A 39 -14.54 11.51 24.45
C TRP A 39 -15.16 11.62 25.83
N THR A 40 -16.46 11.82 25.84
CA THR A 40 -17.26 11.85 27.06
C THR A 40 -17.75 10.44 27.45
N PRO A 41 -18.11 10.21 28.70
CA PRO A 41 -18.78 8.98 29.07
C PRO A 41 -20.06 8.78 28.24
N ALA A 42 -20.32 7.53 27.88
CA ALA A 42 -21.59 7.11 27.32
C ALA A 42 -22.73 7.26 28.32
N ARG A 43 -23.97 7.07 27.90
CA ARG A 43 -25.15 7.21 28.76
C ARG A 43 -25.02 6.36 30.04
N PRO A 44 -25.44 6.88 31.19
CA PRO A 44 -25.49 6.11 32.42
C PRO A 44 -26.40 4.89 32.24
N MET A 45 -25.95 3.76 32.80
CA MET A 45 -26.69 2.50 32.79
C MET A 45 -26.93 2.03 34.20
N PRO A 46 -28.02 1.24 34.48
CA PRO A 46 -28.21 0.54 35.75
C PRO A 46 -27.02 -0.36 36.12
N ASP A 47 -26.84 -0.63 37.41
CA ASP A 47 -25.67 -1.34 37.95
C ASP A 47 -25.47 -2.76 37.40
N GLU A 48 -26.51 -3.38 36.81
CA GLU A 48 -26.40 -4.68 36.16
C GLU A 48 -25.65 -4.63 34.80
N TYR A 49 -25.43 -3.45 34.24
CA TYR A 49 -24.68 -3.28 32.99
C TYR A 49 -23.24 -2.91 33.24
N LEU A 50 -22.35 -3.59 32.56
CA LEU A 50 -20.94 -3.22 32.40
C LEU A 50 -20.76 -2.38 31.15
N VAL A 51 -20.27 -1.17 31.30
CA VAL A 51 -19.94 -0.28 30.19
C VAL A 51 -18.46 -0.44 29.87
N SER A 52 -18.13 -0.73 28.62
CA SER A 52 -16.76 -0.83 28.10
C SER A 52 -16.57 0.03 26.88
N TYR A 53 -15.32 0.47 26.67
CA TYR A 53 -14.97 1.32 25.52
C TYR A 53 -13.92 0.62 24.67
N THR A 54 -14.16 0.62 23.36
CA THR A 54 -13.19 0.18 22.36
C THR A 54 -12.92 1.34 21.42
N THR A 55 -11.66 1.63 21.16
CA THR A 55 -11.24 2.62 20.17
C THR A 55 -10.61 1.95 18.97
N LYS A 56 -10.82 2.55 17.79
CA LYS A 56 -10.24 2.10 16.53
C LYS A 56 -9.69 3.29 15.75
N LEU A 57 -8.45 3.17 15.30
CA LEU A 57 -7.80 4.12 14.38
C LEU A 57 -7.46 3.41 13.09
N ASP A 58 -7.84 3.99 11.96
CA ASP A 58 -7.54 3.44 10.63
C ASP A 58 -7.51 4.54 9.58
N LEU A 59 -7.07 4.23 8.36
CA LEU A 59 -7.38 5.08 7.22
C LEU A 59 -8.89 5.07 6.97
N LEU A 60 -9.46 6.22 6.63
CA LEU A 60 -10.89 6.36 6.36
C LEU A 60 -11.39 5.30 5.36
N ASN A 61 -10.66 5.08 4.27
CA ASN A 61 -11.04 4.15 3.21
C ASN A 61 -10.93 2.66 3.61
N ASN A 62 -10.23 2.32 4.69
CA ASN A 62 -10.13 0.95 5.18
C ASN A 62 -11.36 0.52 5.97
N ASN A 63 -12.17 1.48 6.40
CA ASN A 63 -13.41 1.26 7.14
C ASN A 63 -13.25 0.32 8.36
N PHE A 64 -12.16 0.50 9.12
CA PHE A 64 -11.85 -0.26 10.33
C PHE A 64 -11.75 -1.78 10.14
N GLY A 65 -11.18 -2.20 9.02
CA GLY A 65 -10.90 -3.61 8.75
C GLY A 65 -9.99 -4.24 9.83
N SER A 66 -10.23 -5.49 10.20
CA SER A 66 -9.51 -6.18 11.26
C SER A 66 -8.00 -6.31 11.02
N SER A 67 -7.56 -6.26 9.75
CA SER A 67 -6.15 -6.33 9.37
C SER A 67 -5.44 -4.98 9.36
N THR A 68 -6.18 -3.87 9.32
CA THR A 68 -5.63 -2.52 9.15
C THR A 68 -5.84 -1.64 10.38
N ALA A 69 -6.98 -1.73 11.05
CA ALA A 69 -7.30 -0.91 12.21
C ALA A 69 -6.35 -1.17 13.39
N ILE A 70 -6.02 -0.09 14.10
CA ILE A 70 -5.39 -0.13 15.42
C ILE A 70 -6.52 -0.13 16.44
N GLU A 71 -6.83 -1.28 16.98
CA GLU A 71 -7.92 -1.47 17.96
C GLU A 71 -7.36 -1.53 19.37
N THR A 72 -8.02 -0.83 20.29
CA THR A 72 -7.67 -0.82 21.71
C THR A 72 -8.92 -0.97 22.55
N SER A 73 -8.95 -1.97 23.45
CA SER A 73 -9.90 -2.00 24.57
C SER A 73 -9.38 -1.04 25.63
N GLU A 74 -10.15 -0.01 25.93
CA GLU A 74 -9.72 1.01 26.87
C GLU A 74 -9.94 0.56 28.31
N ASP A 75 -8.99 0.90 29.18
CA ASP A 75 -9.14 0.68 30.63
C ASP A 75 -10.17 1.63 31.23
N ASP A 76 -10.73 1.25 32.37
CA ASP A 76 -11.71 2.05 33.10
C ASP A 76 -11.19 3.45 33.42
N GLY A 77 -12.00 4.46 33.14
CA GLY A 77 -11.67 5.87 33.38
C GLY A 77 -10.77 6.50 32.33
N ILE A 78 -10.43 5.80 31.24
CA ILE A 78 -9.70 6.37 30.11
C ILE A 78 -10.71 6.94 29.11
N PHE A 79 -10.60 8.25 28.86
CA PHE A 79 -11.45 9.01 27.94
C PHE A 79 -10.64 9.87 26.97
N SER A 80 -9.36 9.55 26.78
CA SER A 80 -8.46 10.27 25.91
C SER A 80 -7.42 9.32 25.32
N ARG A 81 -7.03 9.57 24.07
CA ARG A 81 -5.93 8.86 23.42
C ARG A 81 -5.13 9.79 22.53
N SER A 82 -3.83 9.76 22.73
CA SER A 82 -2.90 10.61 21.99
C SER A 82 -1.94 9.80 21.15
N TYR A 83 -1.50 10.38 20.05
CA TYR A 83 -0.55 9.79 19.10
C TYR A 83 0.57 10.76 18.78
N THR A 84 1.78 10.22 18.62
CA THR A 84 2.97 10.96 18.23
C THR A 84 3.14 10.95 16.71
N SER A 85 3.96 11.88 16.20
CA SER A 85 4.35 11.88 14.77
C SER A 85 5.02 10.58 14.36
N GLU A 86 5.87 10.00 15.20
CA GLU A 86 6.53 8.71 14.95
C GLU A 86 5.54 7.57 14.78
N GLN A 87 4.56 7.44 15.71
CA GLN A 87 3.56 6.39 15.63
C GLN A 87 2.75 6.46 14.33
N LEU A 88 2.23 7.66 14.01
CA LEU A 88 1.42 7.85 12.81
C LEU A 88 2.23 7.65 11.53
N ASN A 89 3.49 8.12 11.50
CA ASN A 89 4.39 7.92 10.36
C ASN A 89 4.71 6.43 10.14
N ASN A 90 5.03 5.70 11.20
CA ASN A 90 5.34 4.27 11.10
C ASN A 90 4.13 3.46 10.63
N TRP A 91 2.94 3.72 11.16
CA TRP A 91 1.72 3.04 10.69
C TRP A 91 1.36 3.42 9.26
N ALA A 92 1.51 4.69 8.86
CA ALA A 92 1.28 5.09 7.49
C ALA A 92 2.18 4.32 6.50
N ASN A 93 3.46 4.18 6.81
CA ASN A 93 4.43 3.54 5.94
C ASN A 93 4.34 2.00 5.98
N GLU A 94 4.27 1.42 7.18
CA GLU A 94 4.43 -0.03 7.36
C GLU A 94 3.10 -0.78 7.34
N ARG A 95 2.06 -0.21 7.97
CA ARG A 95 0.77 -0.89 8.13
C ARG A 95 -0.21 -0.54 7.01
N TRP A 96 -0.36 0.74 6.73
CA TRP A 96 -1.35 1.24 5.78
C TRP A 96 -0.80 1.44 4.37
N LYS A 97 0.52 1.36 4.19
CA LYS A 97 1.19 1.49 2.90
C LYS A 97 0.80 2.77 2.15
N VAL A 98 0.69 3.87 2.88
CA VAL A 98 0.44 5.18 2.26
C VAL A 98 1.62 5.54 1.37
N PRO A 99 1.40 5.93 0.11
CA PRO A 99 2.48 6.37 -0.78
C PRO A 99 3.25 7.55 -0.18
N VAL A 100 4.55 7.61 -0.43
CA VAL A 100 5.44 8.67 0.03
C VAL A 100 4.91 10.05 -0.37
N ASN A 101 5.00 11.02 0.53
CA ASN A 101 4.54 12.41 0.37
C ASN A 101 3.04 12.59 0.14
N LYS A 102 2.24 11.54 0.22
CA LYS A 102 0.81 11.63 0.01
C LYS A 102 0.06 11.91 1.29
N THR A 103 -0.73 13.01 1.29
CA THR A 103 -1.71 13.29 2.34
C THR A 103 -2.73 12.17 2.45
N PHE A 104 -3.11 11.83 3.67
CA PHE A 104 -4.07 10.78 3.95
C PHE A 104 -5.06 11.21 5.03
N THR A 105 -6.22 10.55 5.08
CA THR A 105 -7.24 10.82 6.08
C THR A 105 -7.36 9.64 7.04
N LEU A 106 -7.22 9.93 8.33
CA LEU A 106 -7.50 9.03 9.43
C LEU A 106 -8.95 9.12 9.85
N ALA A 107 -9.53 8.00 10.25
CA ALA A 107 -10.77 7.93 10.99
C ALA A 107 -10.48 7.35 12.37
N PHE A 108 -11.00 7.99 13.41
CA PHE A 108 -10.96 7.48 14.79
C PHE A 108 -12.37 7.24 15.27
N ARG A 109 -12.60 6.05 15.84
CA ARG A 109 -13.92 5.63 16.31
C ARG A 109 -13.87 5.20 17.77
N VAL A 110 -14.83 5.64 18.54
CA VAL A 110 -15.09 5.13 19.89
C VAL A 110 -16.41 4.37 19.88
N ILE A 111 -16.41 3.19 20.46
CA ILE A 111 -17.57 2.32 20.64
C ILE A 111 -17.75 2.09 22.13
N ALA A 112 -18.87 2.51 22.68
CA ALA A 112 -19.28 2.19 24.05
C ALA A 112 -20.28 1.04 24.00
N GLU A 113 -19.95 -0.07 24.61
CA GLU A 113 -20.77 -1.29 24.66
C GLU A 113 -21.30 -1.54 26.06
N TYR A 114 -22.48 -2.15 26.13
CA TYR A 114 -23.21 -2.44 27.36
C TYR A 114 -23.43 -3.95 27.47
N ALA A 115 -22.85 -4.57 28.48
CA ALA A 115 -22.94 -6.01 28.69
C ALA A 115 -23.51 -6.35 30.06
N GLY A 116 -24.08 -7.53 30.24
CA GLY A 116 -24.50 -8.11 31.53
C GLY A 116 -25.93 -7.82 31.98
N GLY A 117 -26.62 -6.85 31.40
CA GLY A 117 -28.00 -6.54 31.70
C GLY A 117 -29.01 -7.55 31.16
N SER A 118 -30.28 -7.40 31.57
CA SER A 118 -31.38 -8.30 31.21
C SER A 118 -31.87 -8.09 29.75
N THR A 119 -31.58 -6.94 29.14
CA THR A 119 -31.95 -6.57 27.77
C THR A 119 -30.72 -6.19 26.98
N TYR A 120 -30.81 -6.38 25.67
CA TYR A 120 -29.78 -5.90 24.76
C TYR A 120 -29.88 -4.39 24.60
N GLU A 121 -28.76 -3.71 24.81
CA GLU A 121 -28.63 -2.28 24.64
C GLU A 121 -27.71 -1.98 23.45
N MET A 122 -28.20 -1.10 22.56
CA MET A 122 -27.39 -0.71 21.41
C MET A 122 -26.17 0.12 21.85
N PRO A 123 -24.98 -0.18 21.29
CA PRO A 123 -23.77 0.59 21.59
C PRO A 123 -23.91 2.04 21.10
N GLU A 124 -23.26 2.96 21.79
CA GLU A 124 -23.03 4.29 21.30
C GLU A 124 -21.74 4.32 20.49
N VAL A 125 -21.78 4.90 19.27
CA VAL A 125 -20.64 4.94 18.36
C VAL A 125 -20.43 6.36 17.86
N ARG A 126 -19.19 6.85 17.93
CA ARG A 126 -18.81 8.15 17.34
C ARG A 126 -17.54 7.97 16.53
N THR A 127 -17.46 8.72 15.44
CA THR A 127 -16.32 8.71 14.54
C THR A 127 -15.96 10.15 14.17
N VAL A 128 -14.67 10.46 14.15
CA VAL A 128 -14.13 11.74 13.65
C VAL A 128 -13.04 11.46 12.64
N GLU A 129 -12.82 12.41 11.75
CA GLU A 129 -11.85 12.32 10.67
C GLU A 129 -10.78 13.40 10.85
N VAL A 130 -9.54 13.06 10.51
CA VAL A 130 -8.40 13.97 10.56
C VAL A 130 -7.56 13.79 9.31
N THR A 131 -7.28 14.90 8.61
CA THR A 131 -6.38 14.90 7.46
C THR A 131 -4.94 15.08 7.94
N VAL A 132 -4.05 14.20 7.46
CA VAL A 132 -2.64 14.17 7.87
C VAL A 132 -1.75 14.48 6.68
N THR A 133 -0.90 15.51 6.84
CA THR A 133 0.21 15.77 5.94
C THR A 133 1.42 14.97 6.43
N PRO A 134 1.98 14.07 5.61
CA PRO A 134 3.11 13.24 6.03
C PRO A 134 4.41 14.03 6.15
N ILE A 135 5.42 13.43 6.79
CA ILE A 135 6.80 13.90 6.72
C ILE A 135 7.23 13.85 5.26
N LYS A 136 7.81 14.96 4.78
CA LYS A 136 8.27 15.03 3.39
C LYS A 136 9.57 14.22 3.24
N VAL A 137 9.55 13.27 2.31
CA VAL A 137 10.74 12.52 1.88
C VAL A 137 11.22 13.11 0.56
N ASP A 138 12.52 13.31 0.43
CA ASP A 138 13.14 13.78 -0.82
C ASP A 138 13.22 12.61 -1.81
N VAL A 139 12.21 12.52 -2.68
CA VAL A 139 12.10 11.53 -3.76
C VAL A 139 12.10 12.25 -5.11
N PHE A 140 12.42 11.53 -6.17
CA PHE A 140 12.15 12.05 -7.52
C PHE A 140 10.64 12.10 -7.76
N ASP A 141 10.19 13.18 -8.40
CA ASP A 141 8.82 13.33 -8.86
C ASP A 141 8.74 13.33 -10.38
N ALA A 142 7.65 12.86 -10.94
CA ALA A 142 7.44 12.78 -12.36
C ALA A 142 5.94 12.75 -12.71
N ASP A 143 5.55 13.53 -13.70
CA ASP A 143 4.26 13.38 -14.35
C ASP A 143 4.29 12.19 -15.33
N LYS A 144 5.46 11.96 -15.95
CA LYS A 144 5.67 10.91 -16.92
C LYS A 144 7.14 10.51 -17.00
N VAL A 145 7.40 9.21 -17.09
CA VAL A 145 8.74 8.65 -17.33
C VAL A 145 8.71 7.85 -18.61
N SER A 146 9.73 8.03 -19.45
CA SER A 146 9.83 7.35 -20.75
C SER A 146 11.24 6.82 -20.98
N LEU A 147 11.35 5.95 -21.97
CA LEU A 147 12.62 5.51 -22.56
C LEU A 147 12.75 6.11 -23.97
N SER A 148 13.93 6.57 -24.32
CA SER A 148 14.25 7.11 -25.65
C SER A 148 15.70 6.82 -26.04
N GLY A 149 16.10 7.22 -27.23
CA GLY A 149 17.45 7.04 -27.73
C GLY A 149 17.52 6.00 -28.86
N THR A 150 18.73 5.69 -29.31
CA THR A 150 18.95 4.81 -30.46
C THR A 150 18.83 3.32 -30.09
N ALA A 151 18.89 2.98 -28.84
CA ALA A 151 18.73 1.60 -28.36
C ALA A 151 17.28 1.12 -28.36
N ILE A 152 16.30 2.03 -28.42
CA ILE A 152 14.88 1.67 -28.45
C ILE A 152 14.23 2.15 -29.74
N SER A 153 13.30 1.36 -30.30
CA SER A 153 12.70 1.62 -31.61
C SER A 153 11.83 2.87 -31.65
N SER A 154 11.22 3.23 -30.54
CA SER A 154 10.40 4.44 -30.40
C SER A 154 10.40 4.89 -28.93
N VAL A 155 10.08 6.16 -28.69
CA VAL A 155 9.87 6.67 -27.34
C VAL A 155 8.75 5.86 -26.69
N THR A 156 9.04 5.26 -25.55
CA THR A 156 8.14 4.35 -24.84
C THR A 156 7.92 4.87 -23.43
N GLU A 157 6.68 5.20 -23.10
CA GLU A 157 6.29 5.50 -21.73
C GLU A 157 6.38 4.24 -20.87
N ILE A 158 6.88 4.39 -19.65
CA ILE A 158 6.97 3.30 -18.69
C ILE A 158 6.08 3.59 -17.47
N GLU A 159 5.57 2.54 -16.88
CA GLU A 159 4.56 2.64 -15.81
C GLU A 159 5.15 2.28 -14.45
N LYS A 160 4.50 2.81 -13.42
CA LYS A 160 4.73 2.39 -12.04
C LYS A 160 4.28 0.96 -11.84
N THR A 161 4.96 0.24 -10.94
CA THR A 161 4.48 -1.07 -10.52
C THR A 161 3.21 -0.94 -9.69
N VAL A 162 2.37 -1.98 -9.70
CA VAL A 162 1.14 -2.02 -8.89
C VAL A 162 1.46 -2.01 -7.40
N GLU A 163 2.52 -2.72 -6.99
CA GLU A 163 2.92 -2.90 -5.60
C GLU A 163 3.71 -1.73 -5.01
N ASN A 164 4.29 -0.86 -5.85
CA ASN A 164 5.11 0.27 -5.38
C ASN A 164 4.96 1.48 -6.30
N ALA A 165 4.29 2.50 -5.83
CA ALA A 165 4.03 3.73 -6.57
C ALA A 165 5.31 4.57 -6.84
N ASN A 166 6.44 4.24 -6.23
CA ASN A 166 7.74 4.92 -6.44
C ASN A 166 8.69 4.10 -7.32
N LEU A 167 8.26 2.93 -7.79
CA LEU A 167 9.06 2.06 -8.63
C LEU A 167 8.46 1.96 -10.04
N TYR A 168 9.21 2.42 -11.04
CA TYR A 168 8.91 2.20 -12.45
C TYR A 168 9.62 0.95 -12.92
N ALA A 169 8.97 0.16 -13.76
CA ALA A 169 9.54 -1.05 -14.31
C ALA A 169 9.18 -1.21 -15.79
N TRP A 170 10.13 -1.72 -16.56
CA TRP A 170 9.94 -2.03 -17.96
C TRP A 170 10.73 -3.30 -18.33
N TYR A 171 10.17 -4.08 -19.24
CA TYR A 171 10.82 -5.23 -19.83
C TYR A 171 10.56 -5.23 -21.34
N GLY A 172 11.63 -5.32 -22.12
CA GLY A 172 11.50 -5.32 -23.58
C GLY A 172 12.82 -5.42 -24.30
N ALA A 173 12.75 -5.37 -25.64
CA ALA A 173 13.90 -5.48 -26.50
C ALA A 173 14.63 -4.13 -26.65
N LEU A 174 15.94 -4.16 -26.48
CA LEU A 174 16.85 -3.08 -26.84
C LEU A 174 17.83 -3.53 -27.92
N SER A 175 18.23 -2.58 -28.75
CA SER A 175 19.32 -2.72 -29.72
C SER A 175 20.61 -2.16 -29.14
N ILE A 176 21.73 -2.46 -29.77
CA ILE A 176 23.00 -1.76 -29.52
C ILE A 176 22.80 -0.27 -29.77
N GLY A 177 23.16 0.57 -28.80
CA GLY A 177 23.00 2.01 -28.92
C GLY A 177 22.90 2.72 -27.60
N GLU A 178 22.36 3.92 -27.63
CA GLU A 178 22.17 4.79 -26.49
C GLU A 178 20.74 4.74 -25.98
N LEU A 179 20.58 4.63 -24.65
CA LEU A 179 19.30 4.69 -23.95
C LEU A 179 19.28 5.90 -23.05
N GLN A 180 18.21 6.69 -23.15
CA GLN A 180 17.94 7.82 -22.27
C GLN A 180 16.63 7.59 -21.50
N ILE A 181 16.52 8.20 -20.33
CA ILE A 181 15.35 8.13 -19.47
C ILE A 181 14.81 9.54 -19.24
N PRO A 182 14.04 10.10 -20.21
CA PRO A 182 13.41 11.39 -20.04
C PRO A 182 12.26 11.33 -19.04
N VAL A 183 12.14 12.40 -18.23
CA VAL A 183 11.10 12.62 -17.24
C VAL A 183 10.42 13.94 -17.53
N GLU A 184 9.10 13.92 -17.65
CA GLU A 184 8.30 15.15 -17.71
C GLU A 184 7.82 15.46 -16.28
N LEU A 185 8.04 16.69 -15.84
CA LEU A 185 7.60 17.21 -14.56
C LEU A 185 7.21 18.68 -14.70
N GLU A 186 5.94 19.01 -14.38
CA GLU A 186 5.42 20.38 -14.45
C GLU A 186 5.67 21.08 -15.80
N GLY A 187 5.59 20.33 -16.90
CA GLY A 187 5.81 20.82 -18.25
C GLY A 187 7.28 21.03 -18.64
N GLN A 188 8.21 20.62 -17.80
CA GLN A 188 9.65 20.62 -18.08
C GLN A 188 10.15 19.20 -18.34
N THR A 189 11.20 19.07 -19.14
CA THR A 189 11.84 17.78 -19.40
C THR A 189 13.15 17.70 -18.64
N TYR A 190 13.28 16.64 -17.85
CA TYR A 190 14.50 16.25 -17.17
C TYR A 190 14.93 14.85 -17.67
N TYR A 191 16.10 14.43 -17.23
CA TYR A 191 16.64 13.10 -17.52
C TYR A 191 17.15 12.44 -16.26
N ILE A 192 16.82 11.18 -16.07
CA ILE A 192 17.45 10.36 -15.03
C ILE A 192 18.78 9.87 -15.60
N VAL A 193 19.86 10.27 -14.95
CA VAL A 193 21.25 10.02 -15.41
C VAL A 193 22.09 9.42 -14.28
N PRO A 194 23.12 8.60 -14.61
CA PRO A 194 24.04 8.12 -13.59
C PRO A 194 24.66 9.28 -12.82
N SER A 195 24.71 9.18 -11.50
CA SER A 195 25.28 10.25 -10.63
C SER A 195 26.76 10.49 -10.89
N ASP A 196 27.49 9.45 -11.29
CA ASP A 196 28.92 9.53 -11.68
C ASP A 196 29.14 10.07 -13.09
N GLY A 197 28.06 10.30 -13.85
CA GLY A 197 28.12 10.77 -15.24
C GLY A 197 28.57 9.71 -16.26
N SER A 198 28.75 8.45 -15.83
CA SER A 198 29.19 7.36 -16.71
C SER A 198 28.01 6.69 -17.41
N GLY A 199 28.03 6.67 -18.74
CA GLY A 199 27.03 5.93 -19.54
C GLY A 199 27.30 4.43 -19.64
N THR A 200 28.35 3.90 -19.03
CA THR A 200 28.68 2.47 -19.09
C THR A 200 27.59 1.66 -18.37
N LEU A 201 27.04 0.66 -19.06
CA LEU A 201 26.08 -0.27 -18.45
C LEU A 201 26.78 -1.11 -17.39
N LYS A 202 26.28 -1.03 -16.17
CA LYS A 202 26.64 -1.94 -15.05
C LYS A 202 25.52 -2.99 -14.95
N ASP A 203 25.66 -4.05 -15.74
CA ASP A 203 24.61 -5.06 -15.94
C ASP A 203 24.19 -5.74 -14.62
N GLY A 204 22.94 -5.57 -14.24
CA GLY A 204 22.34 -6.11 -13.02
C GLY A 204 22.75 -5.42 -11.71
N GLU A 205 23.56 -4.37 -11.75
CA GLU A 205 23.98 -3.62 -10.56
C GLU A 205 23.07 -2.41 -10.28
N LEU A 206 22.94 -2.03 -9.00
CA LEU A 206 22.30 -0.78 -8.61
C LEU A 206 23.23 0.39 -8.93
N VAL A 207 22.66 1.41 -9.60
CA VAL A 207 23.37 2.63 -9.96
C VAL A 207 22.65 3.82 -9.37
N ASP A 208 23.34 4.63 -8.58
CA ASP A 208 22.80 5.88 -8.08
C ASP A 208 22.61 6.88 -9.23
N VAL A 209 21.48 7.55 -9.21
CA VAL A 209 21.06 8.46 -10.28
C VAL A 209 20.65 9.82 -9.74
N LYS A 210 20.64 10.80 -10.63
CA LYS A 210 20.14 12.15 -10.40
C LYS A 210 19.25 12.59 -11.56
N MET A 211 18.40 13.57 -11.34
CA MET A 211 17.62 14.23 -12.38
C MET A 211 18.35 15.50 -12.85
N THR A 212 18.53 15.65 -14.15
CA THR A 212 19.24 16.79 -14.76
C THR A 212 18.51 17.25 -16.02
N GLU A 213 18.69 18.51 -16.41
CA GLU A 213 18.14 19.02 -17.67
C GLU A 213 18.94 18.52 -18.89
N THR A 214 20.19 18.09 -18.70
CA THR A 214 21.06 17.58 -19.74
C THR A 214 21.08 16.06 -19.72
N PRO A 215 20.78 15.37 -20.83
CA PRO A 215 20.82 13.92 -20.89
C PRO A 215 22.25 13.37 -20.81
N VAL A 216 22.36 12.21 -20.13
CA VAL A 216 23.48 11.30 -20.23
C VAL A 216 22.93 9.95 -20.64
N SER A 217 23.38 9.41 -21.75
CA SER A 217 22.88 8.13 -22.26
C SER A 217 23.56 6.95 -21.58
N TRP A 218 22.76 5.91 -21.37
CA TRP A 218 23.26 4.58 -21.00
C TRP A 218 23.65 3.84 -22.27
N ASN A 219 24.85 3.26 -22.33
CA ASN A 219 25.33 2.54 -23.50
C ASN A 219 24.88 1.08 -23.43
N ILE A 220 24.02 0.66 -24.33
CA ILE A 220 23.55 -0.72 -24.45
C ILE A 220 24.53 -1.48 -25.36
N PRO A 221 25.30 -2.44 -24.81
CA PRO A 221 26.41 -3.05 -25.53
C PRO A 221 26.00 -4.20 -26.45
N ALA A 222 24.83 -4.78 -26.27
CA ALA A 222 24.35 -5.91 -27.04
C ALA A 222 22.82 -5.83 -27.22
N ALA A 223 22.34 -6.29 -28.36
CA ALA A 223 20.91 -6.42 -28.60
C ALA A 223 20.34 -7.59 -27.78
N GLY A 224 19.15 -7.42 -27.25
CA GLY A 224 18.45 -8.45 -26.45
C GLY A 224 17.30 -7.90 -25.64
N ASN A 225 16.70 -8.73 -24.82
CA ASN A 225 15.71 -8.30 -23.84
C ASN A 225 16.41 -7.80 -22.57
N TYR A 226 15.91 -6.70 -22.09
CA TYR A 226 16.38 -6.04 -20.88
C TYR A 226 15.22 -5.77 -19.93
N ARG A 227 15.51 -5.84 -18.62
CA ARG A 227 14.63 -5.35 -17.56
C ARG A 227 15.24 -4.09 -16.96
N LEU A 228 14.43 -3.06 -16.83
CA LEU A 228 14.85 -1.78 -16.28
C LEU A 228 13.95 -1.42 -15.10
N LEU A 229 14.57 -1.08 -13.97
CA LEU A 229 13.92 -0.62 -12.76
C LEU A 229 14.41 0.78 -12.41
N ILE A 230 13.48 1.69 -12.11
CA ILE A 230 13.77 3.05 -11.66
C ILE A 230 13.10 3.24 -10.31
N ASP A 231 13.90 3.33 -9.27
CA ASP A 231 13.46 3.60 -7.90
C ASP A 231 13.55 5.11 -7.64
N MET A 232 12.39 5.75 -7.67
CA MET A 232 12.28 7.21 -7.48
C MET A 232 12.50 7.63 -6.02
N GLU A 233 12.28 6.74 -5.08
CA GLU A 233 12.48 6.99 -3.66
C GLU A 233 13.96 6.88 -3.28
N ASN A 234 14.62 5.79 -3.66
CA ASN A 234 16.02 5.57 -3.37
C ASN A 234 16.96 6.23 -4.40
N LYS A 235 16.40 6.81 -5.47
CA LYS A 235 17.14 7.46 -6.55
C LYS A 235 18.18 6.53 -7.18
N GLN A 236 17.71 5.35 -7.58
CA GLN A 236 18.53 4.29 -8.14
C GLN A 236 17.89 3.70 -9.41
N VAL A 237 18.76 3.26 -10.32
CA VAL A 237 18.37 2.52 -11.51
C VAL A 237 19.10 1.18 -11.51
N ARG A 238 18.41 0.15 -11.97
CA ARG A 238 19.00 -1.16 -12.24
C ARG A 238 18.56 -1.64 -13.62
N ILE A 239 19.53 -2.04 -14.44
CA ILE A 239 19.27 -2.55 -15.78
C ILE A 239 19.85 -3.97 -15.86
N TYR A 240 19.01 -4.94 -16.14
CA TYR A 240 19.39 -6.33 -16.33
C TYR A 240 19.36 -6.69 -17.81
N SER A 241 20.46 -7.26 -18.33
CA SER A 241 20.39 -8.05 -19.56
C SER A 241 19.80 -9.43 -19.26
N SER A 242 19.55 -10.22 -20.30
CA SER A 242 19.10 -11.62 -20.12
C SER A 242 20.10 -12.49 -19.36
N ALA A 243 21.38 -12.10 -19.28
CA ALA A 243 22.40 -12.82 -18.53
C ALA A 243 22.29 -12.63 -17.02
N THR A 244 21.80 -11.48 -16.57
CA THR A 244 21.70 -11.10 -15.15
C THR A 244 20.27 -10.98 -14.66
N ASP A 245 19.28 -11.06 -15.55
CA ASP A 245 17.87 -10.88 -15.21
C ASP A 245 17.39 -11.91 -14.18
N LEU A 246 16.40 -11.47 -13.40
CA LEU A 246 15.69 -12.30 -12.44
C LEU A 246 14.94 -13.42 -13.19
N LYS A 247 14.96 -14.61 -12.63
CA LYS A 247 14.25 -15.75 -13.20
C LYS A 247 12.90 -15.92 -12.52
N PRO A 248 11.87 -16.39 -13.24
CA PRO A 248 10.62 -16.77 -12.63
C PRO A 248 10.78 -17.77 -11.51
N LEU A 249 9.83 -17.76 -10.57
CA LEU A 249 9.72 -18.82 -9.58
C LEU A 249 9.51 -20.17 -10.29
N SER A 250 10.19 -21.21 -9.87
CA SER A 250 10.01 -22.56 -10.40
C SER A 250 9.54 -23.53 -9.31
N VAL A 251 8.69 -24.48 -9.69
CA VAL A 251 8.17 -25.53 -8.81
C VAL A 251 8.43 -26.89 -9.45
N THR A 252 9.02 -27.79 -8.67
CA THR A 252 9.23 -29.20 -9.06
C THR A 252 8.26 -30.09 -8.29
N PHE A 253 7.54 -30.94 -8.98
CA PHE A 253 6.53 -31.81 -8.40
C PHE A 253 6.33 -33.08 -9.21
N HIS A 254 5.72 -34.10 -8.60
CA HIS A 254 5.23 -35.27 -9.32
C HIS A 254 3.80 -35.00 -9.80
N PRO A 255 3.54 -35.01 -11.11
CA PRO A 255 2.17 -34.86 -11.63
C PRO A 255 1.21 -35.87 -11.00
N SER A 256 -0.01 -35.41 -10.68
CA SER A 256 -1.04 -36.21 -9.99
C SER A 256 -0.70 -36.65 -8.56
N GLY A 257 0.39 -36.11 -7.97
CA GLY A 257 0.82 -36.44 -6.60
C GLY A 257 1.31 -37.87 -6.42
N ALA A 258 1.63 -38.57 -7.50
CA ALA A 258 2.15 -39.94 -7.45
C ALA A 258 3.67 -39.96 -7.64
N ASP A 259 4.39 -40.43 -6.65
CA ASP A 259 5.86 -40.56 -6.69
C ASP A 259 6.37 -41.46 -7.83
N THR A 260 5.47 -42.26 -8.45
CA THR A 260 5.78 -43.09 -9.61
C THR A 260 5.82 -42.31 -10.92
N ASN A 261 5.27 -41.10 -10.96
CA ASN A 261 5.36 -40.26 -12.14
C ASN A 261 6.69 -39.52 -12.16
N PRO A 262 7.28 -39.25 -13.32
CA PRO A 262 8.50 -38.43 -13.41
C PRO A 262 8.31 -37.06 -12.76
N GLU A 263 9.35 -36.57 -12.08
CA GLU A 263 9.36 -35.19 -11.64
C GLU A 263 9.24 -34.23 -12.83
N THR A 264 8.42 -33.21 -12.64
CA THR A 264 8.21 -32.15 -13.61
C THR A 264 8.52 -30.81 -12.96
N THR A 265 9.31 -29.98 -13.63
CA THR A 265 9.60 -28.59 -13.20
C THR A 265 8.87 -27.64 -14.14
N ILE A 266 8.12 -26.73 -13.57
CA ILE A 266 7.44 -25.64 -14.30
C ILE A 266 7.87 -24.29 -13.76
N GLU A 267 7.88 -23.27 -14.62
CA GLU A 267 7.97 -21.88 -14.20
C GLU A 267 6.58 -21.37 -13.83
N VAL A 268 6.49 -20.64 -12.70
CA VAL A 268 5.24 -20.04 -12.25
C VAL A 268 5.12 -18.65 -12.88
N LEU A 269 4.32 -18.54 -13.92
CA LEU A 269 4.09 -17.29 -14.65
C LEU A 269 2.87 -16.54 -14.13
N ASP A 270 1.90 -17.25 -13.62
CA ASP A 270 0.69 -16.73 -12.98
C ASP A 270 0.19 -17.69 -11.89
N LEU A 271 -0.70 -17.21 -11.05
CA LEU A 271 -1.45 -17.99 -10.08
C LEU A 271 -2.91 -17.56 -10.14
N TYR A 272 -3.81 -18.47 -9.76
CA TYR A 272 -5.22 -18.16 -9.65
C TYR A 272 -5.71 -18.35 -8.22
N ALA A 273 -6.38 -17.34 -7.69
CA ALA A 273 -7.09 -17.45 -6.42
C ALA A 273 -8.51 -17.98 -6.67
N TYR A 274 -8.95 -18.95 -5.90
CA TYR A 274 -10.30 -19.48 -5.96
C TYR A 274 -10.83 -19.85 -4.57
N GLY A 275 -12.14 -19.82 -4.41
CA GLY A 275 -12.79 -20.07 -3.13
C GLY A 275 -14.26 -19.71 -3.15
N ALA A 276 -14.88 -19.55 -1.99
CA ALA A 276 -16.29 -19.20 -1.85
C ALA A 276 -16.67 -17.94 -2.63
N GLY A 277 -15.82 -16.91 -2.62
CA GLY A 277 -16.05 -15.67 -3.35
C GLY A 277 -16.05 -15.80 -4.89
N THR A 278 -15.53 -16.89 -5.43
CA THR A 278 -15.56 -17.20 -6.87
C THR A 278 -16.54 -18.32 -7.22
N GLY A 279 -17.37 -18.77 -6.25
CA GLY A 279 -18.21 -19.97 -6.40
C GLY A 279 -17.37 -21.22 -6.69
N TRP A 280 -16.14 -21.27 -6.14
CA TRP A 280 -15.15 -22.33 -6.38
C TRP A 280 -14.72 -22.46 -7.86
N GLY A 281 -15.00 -21.43 -8.66
CA GLY A 281 -14.50 -21.37 -10.04
C GLY A 281 -13.01 -21.07 -10.07
N VAL A 282 -12.24 -21.91 -10.78
CA VAL A 282 -10.81 -21.69 -11.04
C VAL A 282 -10.61 -20.69 -12.19
N ARG A 283 -9.42 -20.07 -12.24
CA ARG A 283 -9.00 -19.15 -13.32
C ARG A 283 -9.86 -17.88 -13.47
N LYS A 284 -10.53 -17.44 -12.40
CA LYS A 284 -11.30 -16.19 -12.41
C LYS A 284 -10.54 -15.01 -11.83
N LEU A 285 -9.73 -15.23 -10.80
CA LEU A 285 -8.95 -14.19 -10.11
C LEU A 285 -7.48 -14.53 -10.23
N ASN A 286 -6.84 -14.02 -11.26
CA ASN A 286 -5.42 -14.30 -11.49
C ASN A 286 -4.51 -13.27 -10.80
N LEU A 287 -3.36 -13.77 -10.36
CA LEU A 287 -2.20 -13.00 -9.93
C LEU A 287 -1.18 -13.09 -11.06
N LYS A 288 -0.62 -11.96 -11.45
CA LYS A 288 0.40 -11.87 -12.51
C LYS A 288 1.77 -11.59 -11.91
N GLN A 289 2.81 -11.94 -12.62
CA GLN A 289 4.16 -11.52 -12.25
C GLN A 289 4.24 -10.00 -12.16
N SER A 290 4.91 -9.50 -11.13
CA SER A 290 5.31 -8.09 -11.07
C SER A 290 6.19 -7.74 -12.25
N SER A 291 6.00 -6.56 -12.82
CA SER A 291 6.89 -6.05 -13.87
C SER A 291 8.32 -5.79 -13.36
N ALA A 292 8.50 -5.65 -12.03
CA ALA A 292 9.79 -5.45 -11.42
C ALA A 292 10.51 -6.76 -11.06
N ASP A 293 9.77 -7.79 -10.65
CA ASP A 293 10.33 -9.06 -10.19
C ASP A 293 9.43 -10.23 -10.59
N PRO A 294 9.87 -11.10 -11.50
CA PRO A 294 9.08 -12.24 -11.95
C PRO A 294 8.85 -13.32 -10.88
N GLN A 295 9.50 -13.24 -9.72
CA GLN A 295 9.24 -14.13 -8.58
C GLN A 295 8.10 -13.63 -7.68
N VAL A 296 7.65 -12.40 -7.88
CA VAL A 296 6.56 -11.79 -7.13
C VAL A 296 5.29 -11.82 -7.96
N LEU A 297 4.25 -12.41 -7.41
CA LEU A 297 2.94 -12.49 -8.06
C LEU A 297 1.98 -11.53 -7.37
N ILE A 298 1.43 -10.60 -8.15
CA ILE A 298 0.59 -9.49 -7.68
C ILE A 298 -0.85 -9.73 -8.08
N TYR A 299 -1.76 -9.56 -7.11
CA TYR A 299 -3.19 -9.43 -7.36
C TYR A 299 -3.57 -7.97 -7.51
N ASP A 300 -4.07 -7.60 -8.66
CA ASP A 300 -4.62 -6.28 -8.91
C ASP A 300 -6.15 -6.35 -8.91
N ALA A 301 -6.77 -5.76 -7.88
CA ALA A 301 -8.22 -5.74 -7.76
C ALA A 301 -8.89 -4.91 -8.87
N GLU A 302 -8.22 -3.91 -9.44
CA GLU A 302 -8.77 -3.08 -10.52
C GLU A 302 -8.96 -3.90 -11.80
N GLU A 303 -8.06 -4.82 -12.11
CA GLU A 303 -8.21 -5.76 -13.23
C GLU A 303 -9.38 -6.74 -13.05
N HIS A 304 -9.90 -6.85 -11.83
CA HIS A 304 -11.00 -7.74 -11.44
C HIS A 304 -12.25 -6.99 -10.96
N ASN A 305 -12.50 -5.80 -11.51
CA ASN A 305 -13.67 -4.95 -11.18
C ASN A 305 -13.79 -4.64 -9.68
N GLY A 306 -12.69 -4.45 -9.00
CA GLY A 306 -12.64 -4.15 -7.56
C GLY A 306 -12.88 -5.36 -6.65
N THR A 307 -12.95 -6.58 -7.19
CA THR A 307 -13.11 -7.79 -6.39
C THR A 307 -11.89 -7.97 -5.48
N LYS A 308 -12.12 -8.05 -4.17
CA LYS A 308 -11.06 -8.27 -3.18
C LYS A 308 -10.86 -9.75 -2.90
N LEU A 309 -9.62 -10.16 -2.64
CA LEU A 309 -9.35 -11.49 -2.10
C LEU A 309 -9.92 -11.57 -0.68
N SER A 310 -10.54 -12.69 -0.35
CA SER A 310 -11.16 -12.94 0.96
C SER A 310 -10.52 -14.13 1.66
N SER A 311 -10.81 -14.29 2.96
CA SER A 311 -10.40 -15.46 3.72
C SER A 311 -10.99 -16.75 3.12
N GLY A 312 -10.33 -17.89 3.27
CA GLY A 312 -10.77 -19.18 2.76
C GLY A 312 -10.53 -19.41 1.27
N MET A 313 -9.69 -18.59 0.64
CA MET A 313 -9.22 -18.82 -0.73
C MET A 313 -8.03 -19.75 -0.76
N LYS A 314 -7.89 -20.45 -1.88
CA LYS A 314 -6.75 -21.28 -2.27
C LYS A 314 -6.12 -20.70 -3.53
N PHE A 315 -4.87 -21.09 -3.79
CA PHE A 315 -4.15 -20.71 -5.00
C PHE A 315 -3.81 -21.97 -5.82
N CYS A 316 -3.87 -21.84 -7.14
CA CYS A 316 -3.53 -22.90 -8.08
C CYS A 316 -2.83 -22.34 -9.33
#